data_707de76ee0289360976245b5e2ae92a6
#
_entry.id   707de76ee0289360976245b5e2ae92a6
#
_cell.length_a   1.000
_cell.length_b   1.000
_cell.length_c   1.000
_cell.angle_alpha   90.00
_cell.angle_beta   90.00
_cell.angle_gamma   90.00
#
_symmetry.space_group_name_H-M   'P 1'
#
loop_
_entity.id
_entity.type
_entity.pdbx_description
1 polymer ?
#
loop_
_entity_poly.entity_id
_entity_poly.type
_entity_poly.pdbx_seq_one_letter_code
_entity_poly.pdbx_strand_id
1 'polypeptide(L)'
;MNRRYITSGLASLLVTTISSITMCAQTATAPTGRPSLVVGIVIDGLSNDYLELLHDRFGQGGFRRLMEQGVTIADMDYGTPLDAAASAAVIFTGASPSVNGVSASGIYDPESHRVRSSLLDPETTGNHTEETVSPRSLTASTVADEVRIDAGGLGYVY
;
A
#
# COMPACT_ATOMS: atom_id res chain seq x y z
N MET A 1 12.44 -41.19 72.97
CA MET A 1 11.57 -40.05 73.22
C MET A 1 11.28 -39.43 71.90
N ASN A 2 10.16 -39.84 71.26
CA ASN A 2 9.79 -39.49 69.87
C ASN A 2 8.97 -38.22 69.87
N ARG A 3 9.40 -37.18 69.11
CA ARG A 3 8.53 -36.08 68.74
C ARG A 3 8.35 -36.05 67.22
N ARG A 4 7.15 -36.38 66.80
CA ARG A 4 6.68 -36.22 65.40
C ARG A 4 6.22 -34.72 65.18
N TYR A 5 6.82 -34.06 64.25
CA TYR A 5 6.31 -32.80 63.79
C TYR A 5 5.51 -33.04 62.51
N ILE A 6 4.22 -32.71 62.54
CA ILE A 6 3.30 -32.68 61.40
C ILE A 6 3.44 -31.31 60.80
N THR A 7 4.02 -31.22 59.63
CA THR A 7 4.00 -29.98 58.82
C THR A 7 2.84 -30.08 57.84
N SER A 8 1.81 -29.29 58.12
CA SER A 8 0.68 -29.04 57.21
C SER A 8 1.15 -28.15 56.10
N GLY A 9 1.27 -28.74 54.91
CA GLY A 9 1.50 -27.98 53.67
C GLY A 9 0.22 -27.33 53.16
N LEU A 10 0.18 -26.00 53.20
CA LEU A 10 -0.83 -25.24 52.46
C LEU A 10 -0.46 -25.24 50.96
N ALA A 11 -1.21 -26.00 50.19
CA ALA A 11 -1.15 -25.91 48.74
C ALA A 11 -1.93 -24.64 48.28
N SER A 12 -1.18 -23.62 47.90
CA SER A 12 -1.72 -22.41 47.28
C SER A 12 -2.06 -22.72 45.82
N LEU A 13 -3.35 -22.82 45.53
CA LEU A 13 -3.87 -23.00 44.15
C LEU A 13 -3.83 -21.65 43.45
N LEU A 14 -2.84 -21.41 42.62
CA LEU A 14 -2.77 -20.23 41.73
C LEU A 14 -3.69 -20.51 40.55
N VAL A 15 -4.89 -19.93 40.58
CA VAL A 15 -5.80 -19.90 39.44
C VAL A 15 -5.35 -18.76 38.51
N THR A 16 -4.58 -19.09 37.50
CA THR A 16 -4.28 -18.18 36.39
C THR A 16 -5.50 -18.12 35.46
N THR A 17 -6.29 -17.06 35.57
CA THR A 17 -7.32 -16.74 34.60
C THR A 17 -6.66 -16.26 33.33
N ILE A 18 -6.57 -17.13 32.32
CA ILE A 18 -6.21 -16.75 30.94
C ILE A 18 -7.40 -16.02 30.36
N SER A 19 -7.33 -14.67 30.37
CA SER A 19 -8.26 -13.84 29.61
C SER A 19 -7.99 -14.07 28.13
N SER A 20 -8.80 -14.89 27.50
CA SER A 20 -8.82 -15.03 26.04
C SER A 20 -9.30 -13.72 25.44
N ILE A 21 -8.37 -12.91 24.93
CA ILE A 21 -8.70 -11.77 24.08
C ILE A 21 -9.20 -12.36 22.77
N THR A 22 -10.52 -12.45 22.64
CA THR A 22 -11.17 -12.78 21.38
C THR A 22 -10.97 -11.56 20.48
N MET A 23 -9.92 -11.59 19.67
CA MET A 23 -9.73 -10.64 18.59
C MET A 23 -10.84 -10.93 17.56
N CYS A 24 -11.92 -10.17 17.60
CA CYS A 24 -12.90 -10.16 16.52
C CYS A 24 -12.20 -9.65 15.26
N ALA A 25 -11.65 -10.58 14.48
CA ALA A 25 -11.36 -10.32 13.09
C ALA A 25 -12.72 -10.04 12.42
N GLN A 26 -13.04 -8.78 12.18
CA GLN A 26 -14.14 -8.42 11.30
C GLN A 26 -13.75 -8.95 9.92
N THR A 27 -14.28 -10.10 9.57
CA THR A 27 -14.28 -10.60 8.21
C THR A 27 -15.15 -9.64 7.41
N ALA A 28 -14.52 -8.63 6.81
CA ALA A 28 -15.14 -7.86 5.75
C ALA A 28 -15.50 -8.89 4.67
N THR A 29 -16.80 -9.16 4.53
CA THR A 29 -17.30 -10.01 3.46
C THR A 29 -16.93 -9.30 2.16
N ALA A 30 -15.94 -9.84 1.43
CA ALA A 30 -15.59 -9.31 0.13
C ALA A 30 -16.87 -9.30 -0.74
N PRO A 31 -17.15 -8.23 -1.47
CA PRO A 31 -18.30 -8.19 -2.36
C PRO A 31 -18.19 -9.35 -3.35
N THR A 32 -19.24 -10.15 -3.46
CA THR A 32 -19.31 -11.37 -4.28
C THR A 32 -19.36 -11.10 -5.78
N GLY A 33 -19.18 -9.83 -6.21
CA GLY A 33 -19.21 -9.40 -7.60
C GLY A 33 -17.90 -8.72 -8.00
N ARG A 34 -17.56 -8.80 -9.29
CA ARG A 34 -16.46 -8.00 -9.85
C ARG A 34 -16.81 -6.52 -9.73
N PRO A 35 -15.90 -5.66 -9.30
CA PRO A 35 -16.14 -4.22 -9.31
C PRO A 35 -16.31 -3.74 -10.75
N SER A 36 -17.32 -2.91 -10.99
CA SER A 36 -17.54 -2.28 -12.29
C SER A 36 -16.69 -1.01 -12.49
N LEU A 37 -16.16 -0.47 -11.41
CA LEU A 37 -15.29 0.71 -11.42
C LEU A 37 -14.26 0.58 -10.29
N VAL A 38 -12.99 0.80 -10.63
CA VAL A 38 -11.88 0.95 -9.67
C VAL A 38 -11.29 2.34 -9.85
N VAL A 39 -11.16 3.09 -8.76
CA VAL A 39 -10.59 4.43 -8.78
C VAL A 39 -9.38 4.44 -7.85
N GLY A 40 -8.19 4.68 -8.41
CA GLY A 40 -6.96 4.90 -7.67
C GLY A 40 -6.73 6.41 -7.48
N ILE A 41 -6.57 6.87 -6.24
CA ILE A 41 -6.28 8.27 -5.92
C ILE A 41 -4.97 8.31 -5.16
N VAL A 42 -3.98 8.97 -5.73
CA VAL A 42 -2.69 9.24 -5.08
C VAL A 42 -2.60 10.72 -4.77
N ILE A 43 -2.33 11.06 -3.52
CA ILE A 43 -2.20 12.43 -3.07
C ILE A 43 -0.81 12.58 -2.46
N ASP A 44 0.05 13.28 -3.17
CA ASP A 44 1.40 13.55 -2.71
C ASP A 44 1.40 14.51 -1.50
N GLY A 45 2.27 14.24 -0.53
CA GLY A 45 2.40 15.05 0.68
C GLY A 45 1.27 14.91 1.71
N LEU A 46 0.25 14.07 1.48
CA LEU A 46 -0.79 13.79 2.47
C LEU A 46 -0.34 12.67 3.41
N SER A 47 0.05 13.03 4.63
CA SER A 47 0.36 12.05 5.66
C SER A 47 -0.88 11.60 6.43
N ASN A 48 -0.79 10.43 7.06
CA ASN A 48 -1.85 9.92 7.94
C ASN A 48 -2.13 10.88 9.11
N ASP A 49 -1.11 11.56 9.63
CA ASP A 49 -1.26 12.52 10.71
C ASP A 49 -2.21 13.67 10.36
N TYR A 50 -2.22 14.10 9.09
CA TYR A 50 -3.19 15.11 8.63
C TYR A 50 -4.61 14.57 8.62
N LEU A 51 -4.81 13.31 8.27
CA LEU A 51 -6.13 12.69 8.28
C LEU A 51 -6.67 12.59 9.72
N GLU A 52 -5.83 12.22 10.66
CA GLU A 52 -6.18 12.16 12.08
C GLU A 52 -6.44 13.54 12.67
N LEU A 53 -5.52 14.49 12.44
CA LEU A 53 -5.63 15.86 12.97
C LEU A 53 -6.86 16.59 12.46
N LEU A 54 -7.24 16.36 11.21
CA LEU A 54 -8.34 17.06 10.55
C LEU A 54 -9.65 16.24 10.56
N HIS A 55 -9.68 15.08 11.18
CA HIS A 55 -10.82 14.18 11.18
C HIS A 55 -12.14 14.88 11.50
N ASP A 56 -12.18 15.69 12.55
CA ASP A 56 -13.40 16.40 12.99
C ASP A 56 -13.80 17.56 12.07
N ARG A 57 -12.91 17.93 11.17
CA ARG A 57 -13.16 19.00 10.18
C ARG A 57 -13.67 18.49 8.85
N PHE A 58 -13.56 17.19 8.60
CA PHE A 58 -14.10 16.58 7.39
C PHE A 58 -15.63 16.53 7.41
N GLY A 59 -16.24 16.86 6.28
CA GLY A 59 -17.68 16.62 6.07
C GLY A 59 -18.01 15.13 6.07
N GLN A 60 -19.29 14.79 6.05
CA GLN A 60 -19.79 13.39 6.09
C GLN A 60 -19.38 12.54 4.88
N GLY A 61 -19.03 13.19 3.76
CA GLY A 61 -18.50 12.54 2.56
C GLY A 61 -16.97 12.51 2.53
N GLY A 62 -16.38 12.13 1.39
CA GLY A 62 -14.93 12.16 1.17
C GLY A 62 -14.15 11.31 2.18
N PHE A 63 -13.10 11.89 2.76
CA PHE A 63 -12.20 11.17 3.67
C PHE A 63 -12.91 10.52 4.85
N ARG A 64 -13.84 11.20 5.52
CA ARG A 64 -14.58 10.61 6.64
C ARG A 64 -15.31 9.34 6.22
N ARG A 65 -16.04 9.39 5.11
CA ARG A 65 -16.72 8.20 4.58
C ARG A 65 -15.76 7.06 4.26
N LEU A 66 -14.61 7.36 3.64
CA LEU A 66 -13.60 6.36 3.31
C LEU A 66 -13.00 5.74 4.56
N MET A 67 -12.72 6.53 5.59
CA MET A 67 -12.19 6.05 6.87
C MET A 67 -13.20 5.23 7.67
N GLU A 68 -14.46 5.63 7.68
CA GLU A 68 -15.51 4.95 8.45
C GLU A 68 -16.08 3.69 7.78
N GLN A 69 -16.13 3.67 6.45
CA GLN A 69 -16.74 2.59 5.67
C GLN A 69 -15.73 1.72 4.93
N GLY A 70 -14.47 2.12 4.89
CA GLY A 70 -13.37 1.44 4.22
C GLY A 70 -12.41 0.76 5.19
N VAL A 71 -11.23 0.43 4.67
CA VAL A 71 -10.10 -0.08 5.45
C VAL A 71 -9.00 0.97 5.42
N THR A 72 -8.53 1.38 6.58
CA THR A 72 -7.39 2.31 6.71
C THR A 72 -6.16 1.52 7.12
N ILE A 73 -5.07 1.70 6.38
CA ILE A 73 -3.74 1.18 6.71
C ILE A 73 -2.89 2.41 7.05
N ALA A 74 -2.63 2.62 8.33
CA ALA A 74 -1.95 3.82 8.82
C ALA A 74 -0.44 3.82 8.56
N ASP A 75 0.16 2.65 8.49
CA ASP A 75 1.61 2.49 8.32
C ASP A 75 1.87 1.47 7.21
N MET A 76 2.42 1.96 6.09
CA MET A 76 2.79 1.14 4.96
C MET A 76 4.29 1.28 4.70
N ASP A 77 5.03 0.21 4.94
CA ASP A 77 6.46 0.15 4.70
C ASP A 77 6.76 -0.38 3.29
N TYR A 78 7.39 0.44 2.47
CA TYR A 78 7.88 0.06 1.14
C TYR A 78 9.30 -0.55 1.17
N GLY A 79 9.89 -0.69 2.33
CA GLY A 79 11.24 -1.26 2.53
C GLY A 79 12.40 -0.37 2.08
N THR A 80 12.14 0.73 1.39
CA THR A 80 13.15 1.69 0.93
C THR A 80 12.51 3.07 0.72
N PRO A 81 13.26 4.15 0.93
CA PRO A 81 12.80 5.49 0.56
C PRO A 81 12.53 5.56 -0.95
N LEU A 82 11.37 6.08 -1.32
CA LEU A 82 10.93 6.23 -2.70
C LEU A 82 10.71 7.71 -3.01
N ASP A 83 11.04 8.11 -4.22
CA ASP A 83 10.60 9.39 -4.77
C ASP A 83 9.25 9.25 -5.49
N ALA A 84 8.75 10.33 -6.07
CA ALA A 84 7.42 10.36 -6.68
C ALA A 84 7.22 9.29 -7.77
N ALA A 85 8.18 9.12 -8.69
CA ALA A 85 8.05 8.13 -9.76
C ALA A 85 8.13 6.70 -9.26
N ALA A 86 9.09 6.41 -8.36
CA ALA A 86 9.23 5.09 -7.76
C ALA A 86 8.02 4.74 -6.89
N SER A 87 7.47 5.69 -6.12
CA SER A 87 6.25 5.49 -5.33
C SER A 87 5.06 5.16 -6.21
N ALA A 88 4.85 5.91 -7.28
CA ALA A 88 3.76 5.64 -8.22
C ALA A 88 3.92 4.25 -8.84
N ALA A 89 5.12 3.89 -9.30
CA ALA A 89 5.39 2.58 -9.86
C ALA A 89 5.07 1.45 -8.87
N VAL A 90 5.50 1.57 -7.60
CA VAL A 90 5.21 0.57 -6.56
C VAL A 90 3.72 0.47 -6.28
N ILE A 91 3.02 1.59 -6.14
CA ILE A 91 1.58 1.62 -5.84
C ILE A 91 0.78 0.95 -6.97
N PHE A 92 1.09 1.27 -8.22
CA PHE A 92 0.30 0.78 -9.35
C PHE A 92 0.70 -0.62 -9.84
N THR A 93 1.91 -1.11 -9.50
CA THR A 93 2.33 -2.48 -9.87
C THR A 93 2.28 -3.47 -8.72
N GLY A 94 2.25 -3.00 -7.47
CA GLY A 94 2.43 -3.85 -6.29
C GLY A 94 3.81 -4.49 -6.18
N ALA A 95 4.79 -4.05 -6.99
CA ALA A 95 6.11 -4.64 -7.09
C ALA A 95 7.20 -3.65 -6.64
N SER A 96 8.26 -4.15 -6.00
CA SER A 96 9.41 -3.33 -5.59
C SER A 96 10.12 -2.71 -6.80
N PRO A 97 10.90 -1.62 -6.61
CA PRO A 97 11.67 -0.98 -7.68
C PRO A 97 12.61 -1.92 -8.44
N SER A 98 13.17 -2.91 -7.76
CA SER A 98 14.02 -3.94 -8.37
C SER A 98 13.29 -4.88 -9.33
N VAL A 99 11.97 -4.98 -9.18
CA VAL A 99 11.10 -5.81 -10.02
C VAL A 99 10.39 -4.98 -11.07
N ASN A 100 9.88 -3.79 -10.69
CA ASN A 100 9.13 -2.95 -11.62
C ASN A 100 10.01 -2.08 -12.53
N GLY A 101 11.33 -1.98 -12.25
CA GLY A 101 12.30 -1.26 -13.08
C GLY A 101 12.41 0.24 -12.83
N VAL A 102 11.54 0.84 -12.00
CA VAL A 102 11.55 2.29 -11.73
C VAL A 102 12.04 2.54 -10.32
N SER A 103 13.31 2.90 -10.19
CA SER A 103 13.96 3.12 -8.88
C SER A 103 13.94 4.58 -8.42
N ALA A 104 13.81 5.53 -9.35
CA ALA A 104 13.77 6.95 -9.08
C ALA A 104 13.24 7.72 -10.30
N SER A 105 12.80 8.97 -10.08
CA SER A 105 12.40 9.90 -11.16
C SER A 105 13.57 10.24 -12.08
N GLY A 106 14.78 10.32 -11.52
CA GLY A 106 16.02 10.60 -12.24
C GLY A 106 17.07 9.52 -12.02
N ILE A 107 17.66 9.05 -13.11
CA ILE A 107 18.72 8.02 -13.11
C ILE A 107 19.99 8.64 -13.65
N TYR A 108 21.09 8.49 -12.90
CA TYR A 108 22.41 8.93 -13.38
C TYR A 108 22.88 8.02 -14.51
N ASP A 109 23.20 8.66 -15.64
CA ASP A 109 23.75 7.99 -16.80
C ASP A 109 25.29 8.18 -16.81
N PRO A 110 26.06 7.12 -16.64
CA PRO A 110 27.51 7.20 -16.58
C PRO A 110 28.18 7.56 -17.92
N GLU A 111 27.50 7.32 -19.04
CA GLU A 111 28.05 7.63 -20.37
C GLU A 111 27.95 9.13 -20.67
N SER A 112 26.81 9.72 -20.44
CA SER A 112 26.60 11.15 -20.67
C SER A 112 26.99 12.02 -19.48
N HIS A 113 27.30 11.45 -18.31
CA HIS A 113 27.55 12.14 -17.04
C HIS A 113 26.39 13.06 -16.60
N ARG A 114 25.17 12.70 -16.92
CA ARG A 114 23.94 13.47 -16.63
C ARG A 114 22.90 12.63 -15.94
N VAL A 115 22.02 13.29 -15.22
CA VAL A 115 20.77 12.67 -14.74
C VAL A 115 19.75 12.76 -15.87
N ARG A 116 19.20 11.60 -16.25
CA ARG A 116 18.08 11.50 -17.20
C ARG A 116 16.82 11.07 -16.48
N SER A 117 15.67 11.48 -16.99
CA SER A 117 14.38 11.00 -16.49
C SER A 117 14.25 9.48 -16.69
N SER A 118 13.68 8.80 -15.72
CA SER A 118 13.34 7.37 -15.88
C SER A 118 12.26 7.12 -16.94
N LEU A 119 11.51 8.15 -17.31
CA LEU A 119 10.49 8.09 -18.36
C LEU A 119 11.01 8.48 -19.74
N LEU A 120 12.28 8.90 -19.84
CA LEU A 120 12.86 9.31 -21.14
C LEU A 120 12.91 8.11 -22.10
N ASP A 121 12.27 8.27 -23.23
CA ASP A 121 12.25 7.30 -24.32
C ASP A 121 12.38 8.03 -25.67
N PRO A 122 13.62 8.18 -26.16
CA PRO A 122 13.89 8.91 -27.43
C PRO A 122 13.23 8.26 -28.67
N GLU A 123 12.82 7.02 -28.58
CA GLU A 123 12.14 6.30 -29.68
C GLU A 123 10.63 6.59 -29.73
N THR A 124 10.11 7.27 -28.73
CA THR A 124 8.68 7.61 -28.65
C THR A 124 8.45 9.03 -29.16
N THR A 125 7.38 9.20 -29.92
CA THR A 125 6.87 10.52 -30.31
C THR A 125 5.57 10.76 -29.55
N GLY A 126 5.50 11.88 -28.83
CA GLY A 126 4.30 12.27 -28.11
C GLY A 126 3.14 12.56 -29.05
N ASN A 127 1.92 12.20 -28.63
CA ASN A 127 0.70 12.56 -29.30
C ASN A 127 0.26 13.94 -28.81
N HIS A 128 0.36 14.96 -29.64
CA HIS A 128 0.12 16.36 -29.31
C HIS A 128 1.12 17.02 -28.35
N THR A 129 2.30 16.43 -28.17
CA THR A 129 3.41 16.99 -27.39
C THR A 129 4.73 16.65 -28.07
N GLU A 130 5.77 17.47 -27.83
CA GLU A 130 7.13 17.20 -28.28
C GLU A 130 7.93 16.36 -27.25
N GLU A 131 7.31 16.00 -26.14
CA GLU A 131 7.98 15.20 -25.11
C GLU A 131 8.19 13.77 -25.58
N THR A 132 9.38 13.25 -25.33
CA THR A 132 9.79 11.89 -25.65
C THR A 132 9.79 11.05 -24.37
N VAL A 133 8.61 10.76 -23.85
CA VAL A 133 8.44 10.01 -22.61
C VAL A 133 7.52 8.82 -22.83
N SER A 134 7.85 7.69 -22.19
CA SER A 134 6.99 6.50 -22.19
C SER A 134 7.15 5.71 -20.89
N PRO A 135 6.23 4.79 -20.58
CA PRO A 135 6.36 3.86 -19.46
C PRO A 135 7.30 2.68 -19.75
N ARG A 136 8.13 2.73 -20.77
CA ARG A 136 8.98 1.61 -21.23
C ARG A 136 9.92 1.07 -20.15
N SER A 137 10.32 1.91 -19.20
CA SER A 137 11.14 1.50 -18.06
C SER A 137 10.38 0.62 -17.07
N LEU A 138 9.06 0.61 -17.14
CA LEU A 138 8.22 -0.20 -16.27
C LEU A 138 8.18 -1.64 -16.80
N THR A 139 8.72 -2.58 -16.03
CA THR A 139 8.88 -3.99 -16.39
C THR A 139 7.83 -4.91 -15.77
N ALA A 140 6.97 -4.37 -14.92
CA ALA A 140 5.85 -5.08 -14.30
C ALA A 140 4.53 -4.53 -14.81
N SER A 141 3.50 -5.39 -14.92
CA SER A 141 2.14 -4.97 -15.25
C SER A 141 1.57 -4.10 -14.13
N THR A 142 0.72 -3.18 -14.52
CA THR A 142 -0.02 -2.33 -13.57
C THR A 142 -1.39 -2.91 -13.29
N VAL A 143 -2.04 -2.45 -12.20
CA VAL A 143 -3.46 -2.76 -11.94
C VAL A 143 -4.32 -2.41 -13.16
N ALA A 144 -3.99 -1.35 -13.88
CA ALA A 144 -4.68 -0.94 -15.10
C ALA A 144 -4.55 -1.96 -16.23
N ASP A 145 -3.35 -2.52 -16.42
CA ASP A 145 -3.10 -3.57 -17.40
C ASP A 145 -3.87 -4.84 -17.03
N GLU A 146 -3.85 -5.24 -15.76
CA GLU A 146 -4.56 -6.43 -15.29
C GLU A 146 -6.07 -6.29 -15.44
N VAL A 147 -6.65 -5.14 -15.12
CA VAL A 147 -8.08 -4.86 -15.34
C VAL A 147 -8.44 -4.95 -16.82
N ARG A 148 -7.58 -4.45 -17.70
CA ARG A 148 -7.80 -4.52 -19.15
C ARG A 148 -7.69 -5.93 -19.69
N ILE A 149 -6.72 -6.71 -19.20
CA ILE A 149 -6.54 -8.12 -19.57
C ILE A 149 -7.75 -8.94 -19.11
N ASP A 150 -8.17 -8.78 -17.87
CA ASP A 150 -9.32 -9.48 -17.30
C ASP A 150 -10.63 -9.15 -18.02
N ALA A 151 -10.77 -7.93 -18.51
CA ALA A 151 -11.90 -7.51 -19.34
C ALA A 151 -11.80 -7.92 -20.83
N GLY A 152 -10.81 -8.73 -21.21
CA GLY A 152 -10.60 -9.15 -22.58
C GLY A 152 -10.30 -8.01 -23.54
N GLY A 153 -9.69 -6.93 -23.06
CA GLY A 153 -9.38 -5.72 -23.83
C GLY A 153 -10.53 -4.72 -23.95
N LEU A 154 -11.71 -5.03 -23.41
CA LEU A 154 -12.89 -4.16 -23.47
C LEU A 154 -12.97 -3.16 -22.29
N GLY A 155 -12.10 -3.30 -21.28
CA GLY A 155 -12.01 -2.37 -20.17
C GLY A 155 -11.41 -1.03 -20.59
N TYR A 156 -12.02 0.07 -20.14
CA TYR A 156 -11.45 1.41 -20.30
C TYR A 156 -10.56 1.70 -19.08
N VAL A 157 -9.37 2.21 -19.37
CA VAL A 157 -8.41 2.68 -18.37
C VAL A 157 -8.02 4.12 -18.73
N TYR A 158 -8.12 5.02 -17.76
CA TYR A 158 -7.84 6.45 -17.90
C TYR A 158 -6.80 6.89 -16.89
#